data_4392453c29afedc234a7d70ae8437154
#
_entry.id   4392453c29afedc234a7d70ae8437154
#
_cell.length_a   1.000
_cell.length_b   1.000
_cell.length_c   1.000
_cell.angle_alpha   90.00
_cell.angle_beta   90.00
_cell.angle_gamma   90.00
#
_symmetry.space_group_name_H-M   'P 1'
#
loop_
_entity.id
_entity.type
_entity.pdbx_description
1 polymer ?
#
loop_
_entity_poly.entity_id
_entity_poly.type
_entity_poly.pdbx_seq_one_letter_code
_entity_poly.pdbx_strand_id
1 'polypeptide(L)'
;VCEVMCVMFVCVGMQGKKTRLLRTGIYIFAAMEWVSAVGFRMFPLSSSGYAGAFQDKMHLVITALVVVLSIASLVTIIIAGARDRGCRSYGVCAAVALGMMLVGALGMKIIPAEYFGVVERFSVFAATGFNAALGIHLFCLKE
;
A
#
# COMPACT_ATOMS: atom_id res chain seq x y z
N VAL A 1 -2.55 5.40 -11.97
CA VAL A 1 -2.06 4.21 -11.24
C VAL A 1 -1.08 3.41 -12.11
N CYS A 2 -1.40 3.00 -13.33
CA CYS A 2 -0.51 2.24 -14.22
C CYS A 2 0.81 2.96 -14.52
N GLU A 3 0.78 4.27 -14.78
CA GLU A 3 1.97 5.08 -15.09
C GLU A 3 2.92 5.16 -13.89
N VAL A 4 2.39 5.37 -12.69
CA VAL A 4 3.18 5.40 -11.45
C VAL A 4 3.85 4.05 -11.18
N MET A 5 3.15 2.96 -11.44
CA MET A 5 3.71 1.61 -11.30
C MET A 5 4.85 1.34 -12.28
N CYS A 6 4.68 1.71 -13.55
CA CYS A 6 5.74 1.58 -14.55
C CYS A 6 6.98 2.39 -14.15
N VAL A 7 6.80 3.61 -13.67
CA VAL A 7 7.90 4.46 -13.18
C VAL A 7 8.60 3.83 -11.98
N MET A 8 7.85 3.27 -11.02
CA MET A 8 8.42 2.58 -9.87
C MET A 8 9.25 1.35 -10.31
N PHE A 9 8.74 0.53 -11.22
CA PHE A 9 9.47 -0.64 -11.74
C PHE A 9 10.75 -0.24 -12.48
N VAL A 10 10.68 0.78 -13.32
CA VAL A 10 11.85 1.28 -14.06
C VAL A 10 12.90 1.86 -13.11
N CYS A 11 12.49 2.70 -12.16
CA CYS A 11 13.42 3.29 -11.18
C CYS A 11 14.09 2.25 -10.29
N VAL A 12 13.36 1.22 -9.85
CA VAL A 12 13.93 0.13 -9.05
C VAL A 12 14.86 -0.74 -9.88
N GLY A 13 14.55 -0.99 -11.16
CA GLY A 13 15.41 -1.71 -12.10
C GLY A 13 16.74 -1.00 -12.38
N MET A 14 16.73 0.34 -12.43
CA MET A 14 17.92 1.15 -12.70
C MET A 14 18.83 1.34 -11.46
N GLN A 15 18.34 1.18 -10.25
CA GLN A 15 19.11 1.35 -9.01
C GLN A 15 19.77 0.03 -8.55
N GLY A 16 20.73 -0.47 -9.33
CA GLY A 16 21.47 -1.71 -9.03
C GLY A 16 22.23 -1.74 -7.68
N LYS A 17 22.32 -0.61 -6.96
CA LYS A 17 23.04 -0.46 -5.69
C LYS A 17 22.13 -0.57 -4.43
N LYS A 18 20.82 -0.68 -4.57
CA LYS A 18 19.90 -0.78 -3.41
C LYS A 18 19.77 -2.20 -2.91
N THR A 19 19.60 -2.33 -1.59
CA THR A 19 19.44 -3.63 -0.90
C THR A 19 18.34 -4.47 -1.55
N ARG A 20 18.59 -5.76 -1.78
CA ARG A 20 17.61 -6.70 -2.36
C ARG A 20 16.28 -6.67 -1.62
N LEU A 21 16.35 -6.53 -0.28
CA LEU A 21 15.18 -6.50 0.58
C LEU A 21 14.27 -5.28 0.30
N LEU A 22 14.86 -4.08 0.14
CA LEU A 22 14.11 -2.88 -0.25
C LEU A 22 13.39 -3.07 -1.59
N ARG A 23 14.11 -3.61 -2.58
CA ARG A 23 13.55 -3.88 -3.91
C ARG A 23 12.37 -4.86 -3.84
N THR A 24 12.52 -5.94 -3.07
CA THR A 24 11.43 -6.90 -2.85
C THR A 24 10.21 -6.22 -2.22
N GLY A 25 10.38 -5.38 -1.20
CA GLY A 25 9.29 -4.64 -0.59
C GLY A 25 8.57 -3.72 -1.58
N ILE A 26 9.32 -3.00 -2.41
CA ILE A 26 8.75 -2.13 -3.45
C ILE A 26 7.98 -2.94 -4.51
N TYR A 27 8.48 -4.10 -4.93
CA TYR A 27 7.78 -4.96 -5.88
C TYR A 27 6.46 -5.52 -5.31
N ILE A 28 6.47 -5.92 -4.03
CA ILE A 28 5.24 -6.36 -3.35
C ILE A 28 4.23 -5.21 -3.27
N PHE A 29 4.70 -3.98 -2.97
CA PHE A 29 3.85 -2.79 -2.96
C PHE A 29 3.25 -2.50 -4.33
N ALA A 30 4.04 -2.56 -5.38
CA ALA A 30 3.57 -2.37 -6.75
C ALA A 30 2.55 -3.44 -7.17
N ALA A 31 2.77 -4.70 -6.78
CA ALA A 31 1.82 -5.78 -7.01
C ALA A 31 0.50 -5.53 -6.26
N MET A 32 0.56 -5.06 -5.02
CA MET A 32 -0.61 -4.68 -4.23
C MET A 32 -1.42 -3.57 -4.91
N GLU A 33 -0.76 -2.51 -5.37
CA GLU A 33 -1.40 -1.41 -6.09
C GLU A 33 -2.11 -1.92 -7.36
N TRP A 34 -1.48 -2.84 -8.09
CA TRP A 34 -2.06 -3.43 -9.28
C TRP A 34 -3.30 -4.29 -8.95
N VAL A 35 -3.20 -5.15 -7.94
CA VAL A 35 -4.34 -5.97 -7.46
C VAL A 35 -5.49 -5.07 -7.02
N SER A 36 -5.21 -3.99 -6.29
CA SER A 36 -6.20 -3.00 -5.86
C SER A 36 -6.88 -2.34 -7.06
N ALA A 37 -6.10 -1.82 -8.02
CA ALA A 37 -6.62 -1.08 -9.16
C ALA A 37 -7.49 -1.94 -10.09
N VAL A 38 -7.11 -3.19 -10.32
CA VAL A 38 -7.85 -4.12 -11.18
C VAL A 38 -9.00 -4.75 -10.40
N GLY A 39 -8.75 -5.23 -9.20
CA GLY A 39 -9.70 -6.00 -8.42
C GLY A 39 -10.94 -5.20 -8.03
N PHE A 40 -10.79 -3.98 -7.53
CA PHE A 40 -11.94 -3.15 -7.16
C PHE A 40 -12.74 -2.65 -8.37
N ARG A 41 -12.13 -2.57 -9.55
CA ARG A 41 -12.85 -2.26 -10.79
C ARG A 41 -13.65 -3.45 -11.31
N MET A 42 -13.12 -4.67 -11.17
CA MET A 42 -13.79 -5.90 -11.60
C MET A 42 -14.93 -6.29 -10.66
N PHE A 43 -14.77 -6.03 -9.36
CA PHE A 43 -15.71 -6.41 -8.31
C PHE A 43 -16.06 -5.20 -7.43
N PRO A 44 -16.78 -4.20 -7.97
CA PRO A 44 -17.26 -3.08 -7.17
C PRO A 44 -18.28 -3.59 -6.14
N LEU A 45 -18.30 -2.95 -4.96
CA LEU A 45 -19.27 -3.28 -3.92
C LEU A 45 -20.68 -2.94 -4.40
N SER A 46 -21.64 -3.82 -4.19
CA SER A 46 -23.04 -3.58 -4.57
C SER A 46 -23.68 -2.52 -3.66
N SER A 47 -24.66 -1.78 -4.19
CA SER A 47 -25.39 -0.75 -3.43
C SER A 47 -26.19 -1.30 -2.23
N SER A 48 -26.48 -2.60 -2.22
CA SER A 48 -27.17 -3.30 -1.14
C SER A 48 -26.24 -3.69 0.02
N GLY A 49 -24.93 -3.48 -0.10
CA GLY A 49 -23.91 -3.82 0.88
C GLY A 49 -23.97 -5.30 1.30
N TYR A 50 -22.90 -6.01 1.28
CA TYR A 50 -22.69 -7.40 1.77
C TYR A 50 -23.90 -8.35 1.71
N ALA A 51 -24.75 -8.21 0.69
CA ALA A 51 -25.98 -9.02 0.53
C ALA A 51 -25.72 -10.48 0.14
N GLY A 52 -24.48 -10.94 0.21
CA GLY A 52 -24.08 -12.32 -0.07
C GLY A 52 -23.92 -12.66 -1.55
N ALA A 53 -24.03 -11.67 -2.43
CA ALA A 53 -23.75 -11.83 -3.85
C ALA A 53 -22.29 -12.27 -4.08
N PHE A 54 -22.04 -13.04 -5.12
CA PHE A 54 -20.68 -13.45 -5.49
C PHE A 54 -19.72 -12.28 -5.60
N GLN A 55 -20.18 -11.18 -6.17
CA GLN A 55 -19.42 -9.94 -6.37
C GLN A 55 -18.93 -9.34 -5.03
N ASP A 56 -19.79 -9.28 -4.01
CA ASP A 56 -19.45 -8.75 -2.69
C ASP A 56 -18.44 -9.65 -1.96
N LYS A 57 -18.56 -10.97 -2.12
CA LYS A 57 -17.57 -11.91 -1.60
C LYS A 57 -16.20 -11.73 -2.24
N MET A 58 -16.17 -11.55 -3.56
CA MET A 58 -14.93 -11.30 -4.29
C MET A 58 -14.31 -9.96 -3.91
N HIS A 59 -15.11 -8.91 -3.68
CA HIS A 59 -14.64 -7.63 -3.16
C HIS A 59 -13.92 -7.79 -1.81
N LEU A 60 -14.50 -8.59 -0.89
CA LEU A 60 -13.87 -8.88 0.40
C LEU A 60 -12.55 -9.66 0.27
N VAL A 61 -12.50 -10.64 -0.64
CA VAL A 61 -11.27 -11.41 -0.91
C VAL A 61 -10.17 -10.48 -1.42
N ILE A 62 -10.50 -9.58 -2.36
CA ILE A 62 -9.54 -8.60 -2.89
C ILE A 62 -9.08 -7.65 -1.79
N THR A 63 -10.00 -7.16 -0.96
CA THR A 63 -9.68 -6.29 0.17
C THR A 63 -8.70 -6.99 1.14
N ALA A 64 -8.96 -8.24 1.48
CA ALA A 64 -8.08 -9.02 2.34
C ALA A 64 -6.69 -9.21 1.72
N LEU A 65 -6.63 -9.51 0.42
CA LEU A 65 -5.37 -9.67 -0.32
C LEU A 65 -4.56 -8.36 -0.36
N VAL A 66 -5.22 -7.24 -0.64
CA VAL A 66 -4.60 -5.90 -0.63
C VAL A 66 -4.04 -5.58 0.76
N VAL A 67 -4.77 -5.85 1.83
CA VAL A 67 -4.30 -5.62 3.21
C VAL A 67 -3.07 -6.48 3.53
N VAL A 68 -3.09 -7.76 3.20
CA VAL A 68 -1.96 -8.68 3.44
C VAL A 68 -0.72 -8.23 2.67
N LEU A 69 -0.87 -7.90 1.39
CA LEU A 69 0.24 -7.42 0.56
C LEU A 69 0.79 -6.08 1.06
N SER A 70 -0.08 -5.17 1.50
CA SER A 70 0.33 -3.88 2.09
C SER A 70 1.19 -4.10 3.34
N ILE A 71 0.73 -4.91 4.27
CA ILE A 71 1.48 -5.21 5.50
C ILE A 71 2.82 -5.89 5.16
N ALA A 72 2.81 -6.89 4.29
CA ALA A 72 4.03 -7.61 3.89
C ALA A 72 5.05 -6.66 3.24
N SER A 73 4.60 -5.78 2.35
CA SER A 73 5.44 -4.78 1.72
C SER A 73 6.05 -3.81 2.73
N LEU A 74 5.20 -3.15 3.54
CA LEU A 74 5.63 -2.12 4.49
C LEU A 74 6.58 -2.71 5.53
N VAL A 75 6.29 -3.90 6.08
CA VAL A 75 7.18 -4.59 7.01
C VAL A 75 8.53 -4.91 6.35
N THR A 76 8.52 -5.39 5.11
CA THR A 76 9.76 -5.68 4.38
C THR A 76 10.62 -4.43 4.18
N ILE A 77 9.99 -3.28 3.87
CA ILE A 77 10.68 -1.99 3.69
C ILE A 77 11.19 -1.45 5.04
N ILE A 78 10.44 -1.62 6.13
CA ILE A 78 10.88 -1.24 7.48
C ILE A 78 12.13 -2.04 7.87
N ILE A 79 12.13 -3.36 7.65
CA ILE A 79 13.30 -4.21 7.92
C ILE A 79 14.50 -3.80 7.06
N ALA A 80 14.29 -3.46 5.79
CA ALA A 80 15.34 -2.96 4.92
C ALA A 80 15.94 -1.65 5.46
N GLY A 81 15.10 -0.70 5.89
CA GLY A 81 15.54 0.56 6.48
C GLY A 81 16.24 0.42 7.84
N ALA A 82 15.90 -0.62 8.61
CA ALA A 82 16.56 -0.94 9.87
C ALA A 82 17.95 -1.55 9.66
N ARG A 83 18.14 -2.32 8.58
CA ARG A 83 19.40 -3.01 8.28
C ARG A 83 20.40 -2.15 7.51
N ASP A 84 19.92 -1.19 6.73
CA ASP A 84 20.75 -0.36 5.86
C ASP A 84 20.45 1.12 6.11
N ARG A 85 21.47 1.88 6.58
CA ARG A 85 21.36 3.32 6.84
C ARG A 85 20.98 4.12 5.60
N GLY A 86 21.41 3.68 4.41
CA GLY A 86 21.04 4.29 3.13
C GLY A 86 19.56 4.13 2.75
N CYS A 87 18.85 3.21 3.42
CA CYS A 87 17.42 2.95 3.21
C CYS A 87 16.55 3.42 4.38
N ARG A 88 17.12 4.10 5.38
CA ARG A 88 16.42 4.47 6.63
C ARG A 88 15.21 5.36 6.40
N SER A 89 15.29 6.32 5.47
CA SER A 89 14.16 7.20 5.14
C SER A 89 12.96 6.43 4.60
N TYR A 90 13.20 5.42 3.76
CA TYR A 90 12.14 4.53 3.27
C TYR A 90 11.50 3.73 4.40
N GLY A 91 12.31 3.23 5.34
CA GLY A 91 11.82 2.50 6.50
C GLY A 91 10.96 3.36 7.41
N VAL A 92 11.34 4.62 7.65
CA VAL A 92 10.55 5.57 8.45
C VAL A 92 9.23 5.90 7.77
N CYS A 93 9.24 6.22 6.47
CA CYS A 93 8.01 6.46 5.72
C CYS A 93 7.07 5.26 5.74
N ALA A 94 7.61 4.04 5.58
CA ALA A 94 6.83 2.81 5.63
C ALA A 94 6.25 2.56 7.03
N ALA A 95 6.98 2.87 8.11
CA ALA A 95 6.48 2.75 9.48
C ALA A 95 5.34 3.73 9.76
N VAL A 96 5.43 4.97 9.28
CA VAL A 96 4.36 5.97 9.39
C VAL A 96 3.12 5.49 8.63
N ALA A 97 3.29 5.01 7.39
CA ALA A 97 2.18 4.51 6.58
C ALA A 97 1.50 3.30 7.24
N LEU A 98 2.28 2.35 7.77
CA LEU A 98 1.74 1.19 8.48
C LEU A 98 0.97 1.62 9.75
N GLY A 99 1.51 2.56 10.52
CA GLY A 99 0.84 3.13 11.69
C GLY A 99 -0.50 3.77 11.33
N MET A 100 -0.56 4.58 10.27
CA MET A 100 -1.80 5.19 9.79
C MET A 100 -2.82 4.14 9.31
N MET A 101 -2.37 3.09 8.62
CA MET A 101 -3.24 1.99 8.20
C MET A 101 -3.83 1.24 9.40
N LEU A 102 -3.03 0.98 10.43
CA LEU A 102 -3.50 0.32 11.66
C LEU A 102 -4.50 1.20 12.41
N VAL A 103 -4.25 2.50 12.52
CA VAL A 103 -5.20 3.46 13.11
C VAL A 103 -6.51 3.47 12.33
N GLY A 104 -6.47 3.47 11.01
CA GLY A 104 -7.66 3.35 10.16
C GLY A 104 -8.41 2.04 10.40
N ALA A 105 -7.72 0.91 10.40
CA ALA A 105 -8.33 -0.41 10.58
C ALA A 105 -8.94 -0.60 11.98
N LEU A 106 -8.26 -0.13 13.03
CA LEU A 106 -8.77 -0.19 14.41
C LEU A 106 -9.93 0.80 14.63
N GLY A 107 -9.82 1.98 14.03
CA GLY A 107 -10.85 3.00 14.10
C GLY A 107 -12.20 2.51 13.57
N MET A 108 -12.21 1.73 12.50
CA MET A 108 -13.43 1.14 11.94
C MET A 108 -14.18 0.21 12.92
N LYS A 109 -13.50 -0.31 13.95
CA LYS A 109 -14.13 -1.16 14.99
C LYS A 109 -14.63 -0.39 16.20
N ILE A 110 -14.11 0.81 16.44
CA ILE A 110 -14.32 1.57 17.67
C ILE A 110 -15.26 2.75 17.43
N ILE A 111 -15.23 3.32 16.21
CA ILE A 111 -15.93 4.56 15.88
C ILE A 111 -17.34 4.24 15.34
N PRO A 112 -18.36 5.04 15.70
CA PRO A 112 -19.73 4.90 15.18
C PRO A 112 -19.77 4.94 13.65
N ALA A 113 -20.73 4.22 13.06
CA ALA A 113 -20.89 4.05 11.61
C ALA A 113 -20.99 5.38 10.84
N GLU A 114 -21.40 6.45 11.48
CA GLU A 114 -21.50 7.80 10.90
C GLU A 114 -20.14 8.35 10.42
N TYR A 115 -19.05 7.96 11.10
CA TYR A 115 -17.68 8.40 10.77
C TYR A 115 -16.86 7.37 10.02
N PHE A 116 -17.48 6.25 9.62
CA PHE A 116 -16.81 5.15 8.93
C PHE A 116 -16.02 5.61 7.71
N GLY A 117 -16.59 6.48 6.87
CA GLY A 117 -15.93 7.00 5.68
C GLY A 117 -14.70 7.87 5.95
N VAL A 118 -14.59 8.50 7.11
CA VAL A 118 -13.40 9.29 7.49
C VAL A 118 -12.26 8.35 7.85
N VAL A 119 -12.55 7.32 8.62
CA VAL A 119 -11.57 6.35 9.11
C VAL A 119 -11.04 5.47 7.98
N GLU A 120 -11.92 5.06 7.06
CA GLU A 120 -11.55 4.32 5.85
C GLU A 120 -10.55 5.12 4.99
N ARG A 121 -10.81 6.42 4.80
CA ARG A 121 -9.92 7.32 4.04
C ARG A 121 -8.53 7.45 4.66
N PHE A 122 -8.39 7.27 5.97
CA PHE A 122 -7.07 7.27 6.61
C PHE A 122 -6.16 6.16 6.06
N SER A 123 -6.69 4.96 5.87
CA SER A 123 -5.96 3.85 5.26
C SER A 123 -5.62 4.12 3.80
N VAL A 124 -6.56 4.70 3.05
CA VAL A 124 -6.35 5.07 1.64
C VAL A 124 -5.28 6.17 1.51
N PHE A 125 -5.35 7.20 2.34
CA PHE A 125 -4.33 8.27 2.36
C PHE A 125 -2.96 7.76 2.78
N ALA A 126 -2.88 6.79 3.68
CA ALA A 126 -1.62 6.16 4.05
C ALA A 126 -0.96 5.47 2.84
N ALA A 127 -1.70 4.69 2.08
CA ALA A 127 -1.20 4.00 0.89
C ALA A 127 -0.82 5.01 -0.22
N THR A 128 -1.68 5.97 -0.51
CA THR A 128 -1.44 6.99 -1.56
C THR A 128 -0.28 7.91 -1.18
N GLY A 129 -0.21 8.35 0.08
CA GLY A 129 0.89 9.18 0.58
C GLY A 129 2.22 8.45 0.58
N PHE A 130 2.23 7.17 0.95
CA PHE A 130 3.43 6.34 0.87
C PHE A 130 3.88 6.15 -0.58
N ASN A 131 2.96 5.92 -1.52
CA ASN A 131 3.26 5.81 -2.94
C ASN A 131 3.89 7.10 -3.49
N ALA A 132 3.34 8.26 -3.14
CA ALA A 132 3.90 9.57 -3.51
C ALA A 132 5.30 9.77 -2.92
N ALA A 133 5.48 9.51 -1.62
CA ALA A 133 6.78 9.62 -0.95
C ALA A 133 7.82 8.68 -1.57
N LEU A 134 7.43 7.46 -1.90
CA LEU A 134 8.29 6.48 -2.57
C LEU A 134 8.70 6.96 -3.96
N GLY A 135 7.75 7.49 -4.74
CA GLY A 135 8.01 8.05 -6.07
C GLY A 135 8.99 9.23 -6.03
N ILE A 136 8.78 10.17 -5.11
CA ILE A 136 9.68 11.33 -4.91
C ILE A 136 11.08 10.87 -4.51
N HIS A 137 11.19 9.96 -3.54
CA HIS A 137 12.50 9.43 -3.11
C HIS A 137 13.24 8.73 -4.25
N LEU A 138 12.55 7.91 -5.04
CA LEU A 138 13.15 7.21 -6.17
C LEU A 138 13.55 8.17 -7.30
N PHE A 139 12.82 9.27 -7.46
CA PHE A 139 13.11 10.28 -8.48
C PHE A 139 14.29 11.19 -8.08
N CYS A 140 14.34 11.62 -6.80
CA CYS A 140 15.39 12.54 -6.30
C CYS A 140 16.77 11.86 -6.13
N LEU A 141 16.82 10.51 -6.07
CA LEU A 141 18.09 9.79 -5.95
C LEU A 141 18.81 9.55 -7.29
N LYS A 142 18.46 10.31 -8.31
CA LYS A 142 19.04 10.23 -9.65
C LYS A 142 20.38 11.00 -9.79
N GLU A 143 20.89 11.55 -8.66
CA GLU A 143 22.22 12.20 -8.60
C GLU A 143 23.25 11.31 -7.90
#